data_07ff49322b06515b4438d750a446c5f5
#
_entry.id   07ff49322b06515b4438d750a446c5f5
#
_cell.length_a   1.000
_cell.length_b   1.000
_cell.length_c   1.000
_cell.angle_alpha   90.00
_cell.angle_beta   90.00
_cell.angle_gamma   90.00
#
_symmetry.space_group_name_H-M   'P 1'
#
loop_
_entity.id
_entity.type
_entity.pdbx_description
1 polymer ?
#
loop_
_entity_poly.entity_id
_entity_poly.type
_entity_poly.pdbx_seq_one_letter_code
_entity_poly.pdbx_strand_id
1 'polypeptide(L)'
;IEIVILQKHVIDFLTYRSNNTFEKITSYCYNEDHNRIISGYFYFPFDVKIEINKKNINKLIKLTTDLNVEKLYSLIAQDKLYIPYLSSSISERKKYTPQKMLGIFIAFEKIFGWMHSEKNTRGKKYIKMIDETIKLLNQNSQDLISKSNKKYFNEVIKNLEKSKNDINYKSKAEYILNNYELCSKYIDLIYDKNEEKSIETIATRLNIVRNALAHGNKKLEFQSINLKDMRLIEISIYIMILKYLTMDDEKIVNNISLLFNITPRYND
;
A
#
# COMPACT_ATOMS: atom_id res chain seq x y z
N ILE A 1 -25.07 5.88 5.27
CA ILE A 1 -23.94 5.36 6.06
C ILE A 1 -22.75 5.07 5.18
N GLU A 2 -22.87 4.34 4.07
CA GLU A 2 -21.75 4.00 3.16
C GLU A 2 -21.01 5.23 2.62
N ILE A 3 -21.73 6.27 2.18
CA ILE A 3 -21.12 7.52 1.69
C ILE A 3 -20.26 8.19 2.78
N VAL A 4 -20.69 8.14 4.03
CA VAL A 4 -19.97 8.71 5.16
C VAL A 4 -18.69 7.95 5.44
N ILE A 5 -18.74 6.62 5.38
CA ILE A 5 -17.55 5.76 5.54
C ILE A 5 -16.57 6.03 4.40
N LEU A 6 -17.06 6.15 3.18
CA LEU A 6 -16.24 6.47 2.01
C LEU A 6 -15.54 7.83 2.17
N GLN A 7 -16.27 8.87 2.56
CA GLN A 7 -15.70 10.20 2.83
C GLN A 7 -14.65 10.14 3.95
N LYS A 8 -14.92 9.38 5.02
CA LYS A 8 -13.95 9.17 6.09
C LYS A 8 -12.65 8.58 5.54
N HIS A 9 -12.72 7.53 4.74
CA HIS A 9 -11.54 6.89 4.16
C HIS A 9 -10.76 7.82 3.22
N VAL A 10 -11.44 8.68 2.47
CA VAL A 10 -10.77 9.74 1.68
C VAL A 10 -9.99 10.68 2.58
N ILE A 11 -10.59 11.17 3.66
CA ILE A 11 -9.93 12.06 4.62
C ILE A 11 -8.80 11.32 5.34
N ASP A 12 -8.99 10.06 5.71
CA ASP A 12 -7.97 9.22 6.33
C ASP A 12 -6.73 9.12 5.43
N PHE A 13 -6.93 8.87 4.15
CA PHE A 13 -5.84 8.83 3.16
C PHE A 13 -5.15 10.19 3.04
N LEU A 14 -5.90 11.28 2.86
CA LEU A 14 -5.35 12.62 2.67
C LEU A 14 -4.59 13.13 3.89
N THR A 15 -4.96 12.67 5.08
CA THR A 15 -4.33 13.06 6.35
C THR A 15 -3.33 12.03 6.84
N TYR A 16 -3.16 10.89 6.17
CA TYR A 16 -2.35 9.76 6.64
C TYR A 16 -2.68 9.39 8.10
N ARG A 17 -3.98 9.28 8.41
CA ARG A 17 -4.46 9.04 9.77
C ARG A 17 -5.84 8.38 9.74
N SER A 18 -6.00 7.25 10.44
CA SER A 18 -7.23 6.45 10.43
C SER A 18 -8.28 6.84 11.49
N ASN A 19 -7.93 7.69 12.45
CA ASN A 19 -8.83 8.12 13.52
C ASN A 19 -9.53 9.46 13.25
N ASN A 20 -9.69 9.85 12.00
CA ASN A 20 -10.51 11.00 11.67
C ASN A 20 -11.97 10.72 12.03
N THR A 21 -12.61 11.69 12.69
CA THR A 21 -14.01 11.62 13.10
C THR A 21 -14.74 12.84 12.59
N PHE A 22 -16.04 12.69 12.38
CA PHE A 22 -16.92 13.81 12.05
C PHE A 22 -17.83 14.06 13.24
N GLU A 23 -17.87 15.27 13.72
CA GLU A 23 -18.85 15.68 14.72
C GLU A 23 -20.25 15.76 14.11
N LYS A 24 -20.31 16.30 12.90
CA LYS A 24 -21.56 16.55 12.19
C LYS A 24 -21.32 16.47 10.68
N ILE A 25 -22.18 15.78 9.98
CA ILE A 25 -22.28 15.83 8.52
C ILE A 25 -23.61 16.46 8.15
N THR A 26 -23.57 17.46 7.28
CA THR A 26 -24.77 18.08 6.72
C THR A 26 -24.97 17.58 5.30
N SER A 27 -26.15 17.02 5.01
CA SER A 27 -26.56 16.67 3.66
C SER A 27 -27.57 17.67 3.13
N TYR A 28 -27.50 17.93 1.84
CA TYR A 28 -28.43 18.80 1.13
C TYR A 28 -29.00 18.05 -0.06
N CYS A 29 -30.29 18.18 -0.29
CA CYS A 29 -30.94 17.76 -1.51
C CYS A 29 -31.31 19.00 -2.33
N TYR A 30 -31.04 18.98 -3.62
CA TYR A 30 -31.33 20.05 -4.55
C TYR A 30 -32.30 19.55 -5.61
N ASN A 31 -33.19 20.45 -6.11
CA ASN A 31 -34.01 20.16 -7.28
C ASN A 31 -33.20 20.36 -8.58
N GLU A 32 -33.86 20.13 -9.73
CA GLU A 32 -33.26 20.33 -11.06
C GLU A 32 -32.78 21.76 -11.31
N ASP A 33 -33.42 22.76 -10.68
CA ASP A 33 -33.04 24.16 -10.75
C ASP A 33 -31.92 24.56 -9.76
N HIS A 34 -31.27 23.61 -9.14
CA HIS A 34 -30.25 23.80 -8.10
C HIS A 34 -30.74 24.52 -6.83
N ASN A 35 -32.06 24.57 -6.60
CA ASN A 35 -32.62 25.07 -5.37
C ASN A 35 -32.59 24.02 -4.27
N ARG A 36 -32.13 24.39 -3.08
CA ARG A 36 -32.05 23.50 -1.93
C ARG A 36 -33.47 23.18 -1.41
N ILE A 37 -33.86 21.90 -1.46
CA ILE A 37 -35.18 21.44 -1.02
C ILE A 37 -35.14 20.93 0.41
N ILE A 38 -34.15 20.09 0.74
CA ILE A 38 -34.07 19.40 2.02
C ILE A 38 -32.64 19.53 2.56
N SER A 39 -32.52 19.69 3.89
CA SER A 39 -31.25 19.51 4.60
C SER A 39 -31.45 18.54 5.75
N GLY A 40 -30.48 17.66 5.90
CA GLY A 40 -30.41 16.72 7.01
C GLY A 40 -29.07 16.81 7.75
N TYR A 41 -29.08 16.37 8.98
CA TYR A 41 -27.89 16.34 9.81
C TYR A 41 -27.68 14.93 10.35
N PHE A 42 -26.43 14.45 10.24
CA PHE A 42 -25.97 13.21 10.89
C PHE A 42 -24.99 13.62 12.00
N TYR A 43 -25.30 13.26 13.22
CA TYR A 43 -24.40 13.44 14.37
C TYR A 43 -23.76 12.09 14.69
N PHE A 44 -22.46 12.11 14.93
CA PHE A 44 -21.70 10.94 15.35
C PHE A 44 -21.30 11.12 16.80
N PRO A 45 -21.82 10.29 17.72
CA PRO A 45 -21.39 10.32 19.11
C PRO A 45 -20.00 9.67 19.21
N PHE A 46 -18.94 10.44 19.01
CA PHE A 46 -17.58 9.96 19.22
C PHE A 46 -16.99 10.65 20.47
N ASP A 47 -16.63 9.84 21.44
CA ASP A 47 -15.87 10.25 22.64
C ASP A 47 -14.37 10.45 22.37
N VAL A 48 -13.98 10.77 21.15
CA VAL A 48 -12.57 10.96 20.82
C VAL A 48 -12.20 12.42 21.02
N LYS A 49 -11.44 12.72 22.07
CA LYS A 49 -10.77 14.01 22.22
C LYS A 49 -9.80 14.19 21.06
N ILE A 50 -10.18 15.03 20.10
CA ILE A 50 -9.32 15.40 18.99
C ILE A 50 -8.25 16.33 19.55
N GLU A 51 -7.02 15.84 19.70
CA GLU A 51 -5.88 16.71 19.94
C GLU A 51 -5.61 17.56 18.69
N ILE A 52 -6.21 18.74 18.63
CA ILE A 52 -5.92 19.73 17.59
C ILE A 52 -4.61 20.41 17.95
N ASN A 53 -3.50 19.79 17.61
CA ASN A 53 -2.21 20.47 17.66
C ASN A 53 -2.08 21.36 16.42
N LYS A 54 -2.10 22.71 16.61
CA LYS A 54 -1.98 23.70 15.53
C LYS A 54 -0.78 23.44 14.60
N LYS A 55 0.33 22.89 15.12
CA LYS A 55 1.52 22.51 14.31
C LYS A 55 1.28 21.39 13.32
N ASN A 56 0.20 20.64 13.48
CA ASN A 56 -0.09 19.44 12.67
C ASN A 56 -1.24 19.65 11.65
N ILE A 57 -1.93 20.78 11.70
CA ILE A 57 -3.07 21.09 10.81
C ILE A 57 -2.65 21.11 9.33
N ASN A 58 -1.39 21.47 9.04
CA ASN A 58 -0.86 21.57 7.68
C ASN A 58 -0.24 20.27 7.14
N LYS A 59 -0.23 19.17 7.93
CA LYS A 59 0.36 17.90 7.51
C LYS A 59 -0.67 17.01 6.81
N LEU A 60 -1.21 17.50 5.71
CA LEU A 60 -2.21 16.81 4.90
C LEU A 60 -1.95 17.07 3.40
N ILE A 61 -2.42 16.16 2.57
CA ILE A 61 -2.49 16.40 1.11
C ILE A 61 -3.60 17.41 0.87
N LYS A 62 -3.24 18.54 0.29
CA LYS A 62 -4.22 19.58 -0.03
C LYS A 62 -5.08 19.14 -1.21
N LEU A 63 -6.39 19.35 -1.09
CA LEU A 63 -7.31 19.23 -2.21
C LEU A 63 -7.06 20.43 -3.15
N THR A 64 -6.24 20.18 -4.16
CA THR A 64 -5.98 21.14 -5.24
C THR A 64 -6.69 20.68 -6.50
N THR A 65 -6.81 21.57 -7.48
CA THR A 65 -7.39 21.24 -8.80
C THR A 65 -6.68 20.09 -9.50
N ASP A 66 -5.45 19.78 -9.10
CA ASP A 66 -4.61 18.75 -9.71
C ASP A 66 -4.81 17.36 -9.11
N LEU A 67 -5.49 17.26 -7.96
CA LEU A 67 -5.82 15.96 -7.38
C LEU A 67 -7.15 15.48 -7.96
N ASN A 68 -7.12 14.41 -8.71
CA ASN A 68 -8.35 13.79 -9.20
C ASN A 68 -9.09 13.08 -8.06
N VAL A 69 -9.95 13.86 -7.39
CA VAL A 69 -10.70 13.41 -6.21
C VAL A 69 -11.71 12.32 -6.59
N GLU A 70 -12.31 12.39 -7.76
CA GLU A 70 -13.25 11.38 -8.26
C GLU A 70 -12.57 10.01 -8.40
N LYS A 71 -11.36 9.98 -8.99
CA LYS A 71 -10.56 8.74 -9.04
C LYS A 71 -10.22 8.23 -7.65
N LEU A 72 -9.91 9.11 -6.68
CA LEU A 72 -9.62 8.68 -5.31
C LEU A 72 -10.84 8.03 -4.66
N TYR A 73 -12.02 8.65 -4.79
CA TYR A 73 -13.28 8.05 -4.35
C TYR A 73 -13.52 6.67 -4.99
N SER A 74 -13.30 6.57 -6.29
CA SER A 74 -13.45 5.30 -7.04
C SER A 74 -12.51 4.21 -6.53
N LEU A 75 -11.23 4.54 -6.26
CA LEU A 75 -10.27 3.57 -5.71
C LEU A 75 -10.70 3.03 -4.35
N ILE A 76 -11.22 3.90 -3.48
CA ILE A 76 -11.67 3.51 -2.15
C ILE A 76 -12.96 2.71 -2.23
N ALA A 77 -13.93 3.16 -3.04
CA ALA A 77 -15.21 2.48 -3.24
C ALA A 77 -15.05 1.08 -3.84
N GLN A 78 -14.05 0.87 -4.70
CA GLN A 78 -13.69 -0.42 -5.29
C GLN A 78 -12.76 -1.26 -4.39
N ASP A 79 -12.54 -0.85 -3.14
CA ASP A 79 -11.63 -1.51 -2.20
C ASP A 79 -10.21 -1.72 -2.77
N LYS A 80 -9.72 -0.79 -3.61
CA LYS A 80 -8.37 -0.85 -4.19
C LYS A 80 -7.28 -0.33 -3.27
N LEU A 81 -7.64 0.47 -2.25
CA LEU A 81 -6.74 0.96 -1.22
C LEU A 81 -6.95 0.21 0.10
N TYR A 82 -5.87 -0.17 0.76
CA TYR A 82 -5.92 -0.82 2.07
C TYR A 82 -5.72 0.24 3.16
N ILE A 83 -6.79 0.88 3.59
CA ILE A 83 -6.79 1.98 4.59
C ILE A 83 -6.32 1.55 5.99
N PRO A 84 -6.55 0.29 6.47
CA PRO A 84 -6.20 -0.10 7.85
C PRO A 84 -4.72 0.02 8.23
N TYR A 85 -3.79 0.18 7.25
CA TYR A 85 -2.38 0.40 7.57
C TYR A 85 -2.07 1.82 8.07
N LEU A 86 -2.97 2.77 7.86
CA LEU A 86 -2.76 4.15 8.26
C LEU A 86 -2.63 4.27 9.77
N SER A 87 -1.78 5.17 10.20
CA SER A 87 -1.55 5.41 11.63
C SER A 87 -2.82 5.95 12.32
N SER A 88 -3.09 5.50 13.54
CA SER A 88 -4.24 5.95 14.32
C SER A 88 -4.16 7.45 14.67
N SER A 89 -2.96 8.00 14.81
CA SER A 89 -2.73 9.41 15.13
C SER A 89 -1.44 9.93 14.50
N ILE A 90 -1.22 11.24 14.58
CA ILE A 90 0.01 11.87 14.07
C ILE A 90 1.25 11.41 14.86
N SER A 91 1.11 11.22 16.16
CA SER A 91 2.20 10.71 17.01
C SER A 91 2.58 9.27 16.69
N GLU A 92 1.63 8.47 16.21
CA GLU A 92 1.85 7.07 15.82
C GLU A 92 2.49 6.91 14.43
N ARG A 93 2.57 7.97 13.63
CA ARG A 93 3.11 7.88 12.25
C ARG A 93 4.53 7.33 12.18
N LYS A 94 5.35 7.66 13.16
CA LYS A 94 6.76 7.23 13.22
C LYS A 94 6.96 5.90 13.94
N LYS A 95 5.92 5.33 14.55
CA LYS A 95 5.98 4.07 15.25
C LYS A 95 5.62 2.93 14.30
N TYR A 96 6.48 1.94 14.22
CA TYR A 96 6.27 0.73 13.42
C TYR A 96 6.07 -0.45 14.35
N THR A 97 4.81 -0.80 14.58
CA THR A 97 4.45 -2.05 15.24
C THR A 97 4.41 -3.19 14.22
N PRO A 98 4.56 -4.46 14.61
CA PRO A 98 4.41 -5.60 13.71
C PRO A 98 3.11 -5.57 12.90
N GLN A 99 1.99 -5.17 13.52
CA GLN A 99 0.69 -5.06 12.85
C GLN A 99 0.69 -3.97 11.79
N LYS A 100 1.26 -2.80 12.09
CA LYS A 100 1.38 -1.70 11.10
C LYS A 100 2.27 -2.11 9.94
N MET A 101 3.42 -2.75 10.21
CA MET A 101 4.32 -3.23 9.17
C MET A 101 3.63 -4.24 8.25
N LEU A 102 2.91 -5.22 8.82
CA LEU A 102 2.14 -6.17 8.03
C LEU A 102 1.07 -5.47 7.20
N GLY A 103 0.38 -4.48 7.76
CA GLY A 103 -0.60 -3.67 7.05
C GLY A 103 0.01 -2.92 5.86
N ILE A 104 1.23 -2.38 6.01
CA ILE A 104 1.97 -1.71 4.92
C ILE A 104 2.30 -2.71 3.81
N PHE A 105 2.76 -3.93 4.14
CA PHE A 105 3.02 -4.97 3.15
C PHE A 105 1.75 -5.36 2.39
N ILE A 106 0.62 -5.53 3.08
CA ILE A 106 -0.68 -5.83 2.46
C ILE A 106 -1.10 -4.68 1.53
N ALA A 107 -0.97 -3.43 1.98
CA ALA A 107 -1.30 -2.25 1.17
C ALA A 107 -0.45 -2.19 -0.11
N PHE A 108 0.85 -2.41 0.01
CA PHE A 108 1.77 -2.42 -1.13
C PHE A 108 1.43 -3.53 -2.13
N GLU A 109 1.25 -4.78 -1.67
CA GLU A 109 0.91 -5.92 -2.53
C GLU A 109 -0.44 -5.71 -3.23
N LYS A 110 -1.43 -5.17 -2.53
CA LYS A 110 -2.76 -4.86 -3.08
C LYS A 110 -2.67 -3.82 -4.21
N ILE A 111 -1.95 -2.71 -3.97
CA ILE A 111 -1.79 -1.64 -4.95
C ILE A 111 -0.98 -2.13 -6.15
N PHE A 112 0.14 -2.82 -5.91
CA PHE A 112 0.94 -3.42 -6.99
C PHE A 112 0.10 -4.35 -7.85
N GLY A 113 -0.73 -5.18 -7.23
CA GLY A 113 -1.54 -6.19 -7.93
C GLY A 113 -2.51 -5.61 -8.95
N TRP A 114 -3.14 -4.47 -8.66
CA TRP A 114 -4.07 -3.87 -9.63
C TRP A 114 -3.41 -2.81 -10.54
N MET A 115 -2.38 -2.10 -10.08
CA MET A 115 -1.68 -1.10 -10.91
C MET A 115 -0.75 -1.74 -11.94
N HIS A 116 -0.14 -2.88 -11.58
CA HIS A 116 0.88 -3.58 -12.37
C HIS A 116 0.51 -5.04 -12.56
N SER A 117 -0.76 -5.31 -12.88
CA SER A 117 -1.27 -6.68 -13.06
C SER A 117 -0.49 -7.47 -14.11
N GLU A 118 -0.05 -6.79 -15.19
CA GLU A 118 0.76 -7.38 -16.25
C GLU A 118 2.17 -7.77 -15.78
N LYS A 119 2.67 -7.17 -14.71
CA LYS A 119 3.98 -7.49 -14.10
C LYS A 119 3.88 -8.50 -12.96
N ASN A 120 2.67 -8.86 -12.56
CA ASN A 120 2.46 -9.82 -11.49
C ASN A 120 2.65 -11.28 -11.95
N THR A 121 2.96 -11.48 -13.23
CA THR A 121 3.26 -12.79 -13.81
C THR A 121 4.76 -13.01 -13.92
N ARG A 122 5.20 -14.23 -13.67
CA ARG A 122 6.60 -14.62 -13.86
C ARG A 122 6.98 -14.64 -15.34
N GLY A 123 8.27 -14.48 -15.60
CA GLY A 123 8.77 -14.43 -16.99
C GLY A 123 8.40 -15.68 -17.80
N LYS A 124 8.20 -15.52 -19.11
CA LYS A 124 7.78 -16.59 -20.05
C LYS A 124 8.60 -17.88 -19.91
N LYS A 125 9.91 -17.77 -19.67
CA LYS A 125 10.79 -18.93 -19.47
C LYS A 125 10.43 -19.76 -18.24
N TYR A 126 10.11 -19.08 -17.12
CA TYR A 126 9.66 -19.72 -15.89
C TYR A 126 8.30 -20.38 -16.07
N ILE A 127 7.36 -19.69 -16.69
CA ILE A 127 6.02 -20.22 -16.98
C ILE A 127 6.15 -21.51 -17.82
N LYS A 128 6.95 -21.45 -18.90
CA LYS A 128 7.20 -22.62 -19.75
C LYS A 128 7.79 -23.81 -18.97
N MET A 129 8.77 -23.56 -18.10
CA MET A 129 9.34 -24.58 -17.23
C MET A 129 8.29 -25.23 -16.31
N ILE A 130 7.41 -24.40 -15.71
CA ILE A 130 6.32 -24.92 -14.86
C ILE A 130 5.31 -25.72 -15.69
N ASP A 131 4.95 -25.25 -16.90
CA ASP A 131 4.05 -25.99 -17.80
C ASP A 131 4.62 -27.37 -18.18
N GLU A 132 5.89 -27.41 -18.52
CA GLU A 132 6.60 -28.67 -18.83
C GLU A 132 6.63 -29.59 -17.60
N THR A 133 6.90 -29.05 -16.40
CA THR A 133 6.90 -29.81 -15.15
C THR A 133 5.50 -30.37 -14.84
N ILE A 134 4.43 -29.56 -14.96
CA ILE A 134 3.05 -30.02 -14.76
C ILE A 134 2.70 -31.12 -15.76
N LYS A 135 3.11 -30.96 -17.03
CA LYS A 135 2.90 -31.99 -18.07
C LYS A 135 3.57 -33.31 -17.71
N LEU A 136 4.83 -33.29 -17.31
CA LEU A 136 5.57 -34.49 -16.87
C LEU A 136 4.93 -35.13 -15.63
N LEU A 137 4.51 -34.32 -14.65
CA LEU A 137 3.82 -34.82 -13.48
C LEU A 137 2.50 -35.50 -13.86
N ASN A 138 1.68 -34.90 -14.71
CA ASN A 138 0.42 -35.49 -15.17
C ASN A 138 0.64 -36.80 -15.97
N GLN A 139 1.65 -36.88 -16.80
CA GLN A 139 1.99 -38.10 -17.57
C GLN A 139 2.40 -39.25 -16.67
N ASN A 140 3.19 -38.99 -15.64
CA ASN A 140 3.68 -40.01 -14.71
C ASN A 140 2.68 -40.38 -13.60
N SER A 141 1.62 -39.59 -13.41
CA SER A 141 0.65 -39.76 -12.32
C SER A 141 -0.34 -40.89 -12.55
N GLN A 142 -0.56 -41.32 -13.79
CA GLN A 142 -1.58 -42.32 -14.11
C GLN A 142 -1.20 -43.72 -13.61
N ASP A 143 0.10 -44.04 -13.53
CA ASP A 143 0.58 -45.37 -13.20
C ASP A 143 1.09 -45.57 -11.76
N LEU A 144 1.33 -44.50 -11.00
CA LEU A 144 2.10 -44.57 -9.75
C LEU A 144 1.34 -44.14 -8.48
N ILE A 145 0.10 -43.68 -8.56
CA ILE A 145 -0.52 -43.00 -7.40
C ILE A 145 -1.72 -43.76 -6.87
N SER A 146 -1.61 -44.28 -5.63
CA SER A 146 -2.75 -44.76 -4.83
C SER A 146 -3.80 -43.60 -4.65
N LYS A 147 -5.07 -43.98 -4.48
CA LYS A 147 -6.15 -42.99 -4.28
C LYS A 147 -5.86 -41.92 -3.18
N SER A 148 -5.12 -42.32 -2.13
CA SER A 148 -4.74 -41.43 -1.03
C SER A 148 -3.70 -40.35 -1.45
N ASN A 149 -2.79 -40.68 -2.35
CA ASN A 149 -1.73 -39.80 -2.81
C ASN A 149 -2.22 -38.80 -3.89
N LYS A 150 -3.33 -39.13 -4.57
CA LYS A 150 -3.88 -38.31 -5.64
C LYS A 150 -4.28 -36.91 -5.16
N LYS A 151 -4.73 -36.78 -3.90
CA LYS A 151 -5.07 -35.49 -3.28
C LYS A 151 -3.84 -34.59 -3.15
N TYR A 152 -2.76 -35.13 -2.59
CA TYR A 152 -1.50 -34.39 -2.43
C TYR A 152 -0.87 -34.02 -3.77
N PHE A 153 -0.97 -34.91 -4.75
CA PHE A 153 -0.45 -34.67 -6.08
C PHE A 153 -1.20 -33.51 -6.78
N ASN A 154 -2.53 -33.50 -6.71
CA ASN A 154 -3.34 -32.41 -7.25
C ASN A 154 -3.07 -31.07 -6.52
N GLU A 155 -2.74 -31.11 -5.23
CA GLU A 155 -2.34 -29.93 -4.46
C GLU A 155 -0.99 -29.37 -4.93
N VAL A 156 -0.02 -30.24 -5.23
CA VAL A 156 1.28 -29.86 -5.82
C VAL A 156 1.07 -29.17 -7.17
N ILE A 157 0.28 -29.78 -8.07
CA ILE A 157 -0.04 -29.16 -9.37
C ILE A 157 -0.70 -27.80 -9.20
N LYS A 158 -1.70 -27.69 -8.33
CA LYS A 158 -2.36 -26.43 -8.03
C LYS A 158 -1.41 -25.35 -7.50
N ASN A 159 -0.43 -25.74 -6.68
CA ASN A 159 0.58 -24.82 -6.17
C ASN A 159 1.57 -24.39 -7.26
N LEU A 160 1.95 -25.30 -8.15
CA LEU A 160 2.75 -24.97 -9.33
C LEU A 160 2.02 -23.99 -10.26
N GLU A 161 0.74 -24.22 -10.53
CA GLU A 161 -0.07 -23.29 -11.33
C GLU A 161 -0.19 -21.90 -10.71
N LYS A 162 -0.45 -21.83 -9.40
CA LYS A 162 -0.44 -20.54 -8.68
C LYS A 162 0.91 -19.84 -8.80
N SER A 163 2.01 -20.56 -8.76
CA SER A 163 3.36 -19.98 -8.82
C SER A 163 3.67 -19.28 -10.14
N LYS A 164 2.93 -19.54 -11.23
CA LYS A 164 3.06 -18.84 -12.52
C LYS A 164 2.68 -17.37 -12.40
N ASN A 165 1.72 -17.08 -11.54
CA ASN A 165 1.02 -15.78 -11.47
C ASN A 165 1.42 -14.94 -10.26
N ASP A 166 2.41 -15.37 -9.48
CA ASP A 166 2.81 -14.64 -8.28
C ASP A 166 4.33 -14.45 -8.22
N ILE A 167 4.75 -13.24 -8.54
CA ILE A 167 6.14 -12.83 -8.28
C ILE A 167 6.27 -12.53 -6.78
N ASN A 168 7.45 -12.87 -6.23
CA ASN A 168 7.72 -12.65 -4.82
C ASN A 168 7.75 -11.15 -4.47
N TYR A 169 7.62 -10.84 -3.18
CA TYR A 169 7.62 -9.47 -2.68
C TYR A 169 8.91 -8.71 -3.07
N LYS A 170 10.08 -9.36 -3.02
CA LYS A 170 11.37 -8.77 -3.44
C LYS A 170 11.26 -8.19 -4.85
N SER A 171 10.79 -8.98 -5.81
CA SER A 171 10.69 -8.54 -7.21
C SER A 171 9.67 -7.41 -7.41
N LYS A 172 8.58 -7.40 -6.63
CA LYS A 172 7.60 -6.29 -6.64
C LYS A 172 8.24 -5.00 -6.14
N ALA A 173 8.98 -5.07 -5.02
CA ALA A 173 9.67 -3.92 -4.45
C ALA A 173 10.76 -3.40 -5.39
N GLU A 174 11.60 -4.28 -5.95
CA GLU A 174 12.62 -3.91 -6.95
C GLU A 174 12.00 -3.21 -8.16
N TYR A 175 10.88 -3.73 -8.66
CA TYR A 175 10.18 -3.12 -9.79
C TYR A 175 9.75 -1.68 -9.47
N ILE A 176 9.10 -1.45 -8.33
CA ILE A 176 8.63 -0.10 -7.96
C ILE A 176 9.79 0.85 -7.71
N LEU A 177 10.81 0.43 -6.97
CA LEU A 177 11.95 1.28 -6.64
C LEU A 177 12.78 1.65 -7.88
N ASN A 178 12.81 0.80 -8.92
CA ASN A 178 13.50 1.08 -10.18
C ASN A 178 12.67 1.92 -11.16
N ASN A 179 11.34 1.77 -11.18
CA ASN A 179 10.51 2.38 -12.22
C ASN A 179 9.85 3.70 -11.79
N TYR A 180 9.89 4.03 -10.50
CA TYR A 180 9.39 5.31 -10.01
C TYR A 180 10.57 6.19 -9.58
N GLU A 181 10.97 7.13 -10.44
CA GLU A 181 12.13 8.02 -10.20
C GLU A 181 12.08 8.72 -8.84
N LEU A 182 10.88 9.12 -8.39
CA LEU A 182 10.72 9.73 -7.08
C LEU A 182 11.14 8.79 -5.93
N CYS A 183 11.02 7.48 -6.09
CA CYS A 183 11.44 6.53 -5.06
C CYS A 183 12.95 6.57 -4.84
N SER A 184 13.76 6.72 -5.91
CA SER A 184 15.21 6.83 -5.80
C SER A 184 15.64 8.10 -5.04
N LYS A 185 14.95 9.22 -5.27
CA LYS A 185 15.19 10.48 -4.52
C LYS A 185 14.96 10.29 -3.01
N TYR A 186 13.93 9.50 -2.63
CA TYR A 186 13.69 9.22 -1.22
C TYR A 186 14.66 8.22 -0.60
N ILE A 187 15.28 7.33 -1.38
CA ILE A 187 16.37 6.48 -0.89
C ILE A 187 17.51 7.36 -0.36
N ASP A 188 17.93 8.35 -1.13
CA ASP A 188 19.02 9.26 -0.72
C ASP A 188 18.68 10.16 0.48
N LEU A 189 17.39 10.40 0.72
CA LEU A 189 16.92 11.20 1.86
C LEU A 189 16.76 10.38 3.16
N ILE A 190 16.45 9.10 3.04
CA ILE A 190 16.13 8.22 4.17
C ILE A 190 17.38 7.53 4.72
N TYR A 191 18.29 7.13 3.81
CA TYR A 191 19.47 6.37 4.18
C TYR A 191 20.71 7.25 4.32
N ASP A 192 21.54 6.94 5.29
CA ASP A 192 22.82 7.60 5.46
C ASP A 192 23.83 7.15 4.40
N LYS A 193 24.89 7.95 4.18
CA LYS A 193 25.90 7.66 3.14
C LYS A 193 26.61 6.31 3.33
N ASN A 194 26.75 5.88 4.57
CA ASN A 194 27.48 4.64 4.93
C ASN A 194 26.55 3.42 5.04
N GLU A 195 25.24 3.59 4.80
CA GLU A 195 24.30 2.49 4.85
C GLU A 195 24.17 1.81 3.49
N GLU A 196 24.06 0.46 3.52
CA GLU A 196 23.79 -0.31 2.32
C GLU A 196 22.36 -0.03 1.85
N LYS A 197 22.26 0.69 0.73
CA LYS A 197 21.01 1.24 0.18
C LYS A 197 20.76 0.87 -1.28
N SER A 198 21.43 -0.18 -1.80
CA SER A 198 21.09 -0.68 -3.12
C SER A 198 19.65 -1.19 -3.14
N ILE A 199 18.96 -0.98 -4.25
CA ILE A 199 17.56 -1.40 -4.40
C ILE A 199 17.41 -2.91 -4.13
N GLU A 200 18.36 -3.70 -4.60
CA GLU A 200 18.37 -5.15 -4.36
C GLU A 200 18.44 -5.48 -2.87
N THR A 201 19.34 -4.81 -2.13
CA THR A 201 19.50 -5.03 -0.68
C THR A 201 18.26 -4.59 0.09
N ILE A 202 17.70 -3.42 -0.22
CA ILE A 202 16.46 -2.92 0.38
C ILE A 202 15.32 -3.92 0.15
N ALA A 203 15.12 -4.36 -1.10
CA ALA A 203 14.05 -5.29 -1.46
C ALA A 203 14.24 -6.68 -0.79
N THR A 204 15.48 -7.12 -0.62
CA THR A 204 15.81 -8.36 0.09
C THR A 204 15.46 -8.27 1.57
N ARG A 205 15.85 -7.18 2.26
CA ARG A 205 15.51 -6.95 3.67
C ARG A 205 13.99 -6.87 3.87
N LEU A 206 13.29 -6.14 3.01
CA LEU A 206 11.83 -6.05 3.03
C LEU A 206 11.16 -7.42 2.91
N ASN A 207 11.64 -8.26 1.98
CA ASN A 207 11.10 -9.62 1.81
C ASN A 207 11.35 -10.51 3.04
N ILE A 208 12.51 -10.39 3.69
CA ILE A 208 12.82 -11.10 4.95
C ILE A 208 11.85 -10.67 6.04
N VAL A 209 11.68 -9.36 6.25
CA VAL A 209 10.77 -8.82 7.27
C VAL A 209 9.33 -9.25 7.01
N ARG A 210 8.87 -9.14 5.76
CA ARG A 210 7.52 -9.55 5.34
C ARG A 210 7.26 -11.02 5.65
N ASN A 211 8.17 -11.89 5.29
CA ASN A 211 8.03 -13.33 5.50
C ASN A 211 8.05 -13.67 7.00
N ALA A 212 8.93 -13.05 7.77
CA ALA A 212 8.97 -13.25 9.22
C ALA A 212 7.66 -12.83 9.91
N LEU A 213 7.09 -11.69 9.53
CA LEU A 213 5.81 -11.22 10.05
C LEU A 213 4.64 -12.13 9.62
N ALA A 214 4.60 -12.53 8.35
CA ALA A 214 3.54 -13.39 7.82
C ALA A 214 3.52 -14.78 8.46
N HIS A 215 4.68 -15.32 8.84
CA HIS A 215 4.81 -16.62 9.48
C HIS A 215 4.86 -16.55 11.02
N GLY A 216 4.65 -15.37 11.61
CA GLY A 216 4.62 -15.19 13.07
C GLY A 216 5.96 -15.49 13.75
N ASN A 217 7.09 -15.24 13.07
CA ASN A 217 8.41 -15.46 13.65
C ASN A 217 8.70 -14.46 14.77
N LYS A 218 8.56 -14.92 16.01
CA LYS A 218 8.74 -14.09 17.22
C LYS A 218 10.20 -13.70 17.50
N LYS A 219 11.18 -14.27 16.79
CA LYS A 219 12.62 -14.03 17.00
C LYS A 219 13.18 -12.91 16.12
N LEU A 220 12.36 -12.29 15.27
CA LEU A 220 12.85 -11.21 14.42
C LEU A 220 13.04 -9.93 15.25
N GLU A 221 14.28 -9.55 15.48
CA GLU A 221 14.63 -8.25 16.03
C GLU A 221 14.66 -7.22 14.89
N PHE A 222 13.85 -6.18 15.01
CA PHE A 222 13.81 -5.11 14.04
C PHE A 222 14.96 -4.14 14.27
N GLN A 223 15.85 -4.05 13.30
CA GLN A 223 16.92 -3.07 13.27
C GLN A 223 16.44 -1.70 12.77
N SER A 224 17.17 -0.64 13.07
CA SER A 224 16.85 0.71 12.58
C SER A 224 16.75 0.78 11.06
N ILE A 225 17.57 0.03 10.35
CA ILE A 225 17.55 -0.06 8.88
C ILE A 225 16.22 -0.61 8.35
N ASN A 226 15.61 -1.58 9.04
CA ASN A 226 14.30 -2.12 8.65
C ASN A 226 13.20 -1.05 8.78
N LEU A 227 13.31 -0.14 9.75
CA LEU A 227 12.35 0.96 9.89
C LEU A 227 12.49 1.97 8.73
N LYS A 228 13.71 2.20 8.24
CA LYS A 228 13.99 3.01 7.06
C LYS A 228 13.40 2.35 5.81
N ASP A 229 13.58 1.03 5.65
CA ASP A 229 12.99 0.25 4.56
C ASP A 229 11.46 0.35 4.57
N MET A 230 10.83 0.19 5.74
CA MET A 230 9.38 0.33 5.90
C MET A 230 8.89 1.73 5.56
N ARG A 231 9.64 2.75 5.96
CA ARG A 231 9.35 4.14 5.61
C ARG A 231 9.37 4.38 4.12
N LEU A 232 10.37 3.83 3.43
CA LEU A 232 10.50 3.94 1.97
C LEU A 232 9.31 3.31 1.26
N ILE A 233 8.89 2.10 1.66
CA ILE A 233 7.72 1.44 1.06
C ILE A 233 6.42 2.21 1.32
N GLU A 234 6.25 2.75 2.51
CA GLU A 234 5.10 3.59 2.85
C GLU A 234 5.02 4.83 1.93
N ILE A 235 6.16 5.47 1.68
CA ILE A 235 6.29 6.59 0.74
C ILE A 235 6.00 6.12 -0.69
N SER A 236 6.53 4.98 -1.09
CA SER A 236 6.32 4.41 -2.43
C SER A 236 4.84 4.12 -2.71
N ILE A 237 4.08 3.67 -1.70
CA ILE A 237 2.62 3.52 -1.79
C ILE A 237 1.96 4.86 -2.15
N TYR A 238 2.33 5.94 -1.44
CA TYR A 238 1.78 7.27 -1.73
C TYR A 238 2.20 7.78 -3.11
N ILE A 239 3.45 7.60 -3.52
CA ILE A 239 3.94 7.98 -4.85
C ILE A 239 3.10 7.28 -5.92
N MET A 240 2.92 5.96 -5.85
CA MET A 240 2.12 5.19 -6.81
C MET A 240 0.69 5.74 -6.91
N ILE A 241 0.03 5.95 -5.76
CA ILE A 241 -1.36 6.40 -5.74
C ILE A 241 -1.46 7.84 -6.30
N LEU A 242 -0.61 8.76 -5.85
CA LEU A 242 -0.66 10.16 -6.29
C LEU A 242 -0.33 10.31 -7.79
N LYS A 243 0.59 9.49 -8.32
CA LYS A 243 0.83 9.37 -9.76
C LYS A 243 -0.41 8.87 -10.51
N TYR A 244 -1.08 7.84 -10.01
CA TYR A 244 -2.32 7.33 -10.58
C TYR A 244 -3.43 8.40 -10.57
N LEU A 245 -3.45 9.24 -9.55
CA LEU A 245 -4.37 10.39 -9.43
C LEU A 245 -3.94 11.58 -10.29
N THR A 246 -2.95 11.40 -11.17
CA THR A 246 -2.44 12.40 -12.12
C THR A 246 -1.77 13.63 -11.52
N MET A 247 -1.28 13.53 -10.28
CA MET A 247 -0.56 14.62 -9.63
C MET A 247 0.86 14.76 -10.17
N ASP A 248 1.31 15.99 -10.38
CA ASP A 248 2.68 16.31 -10.85
C ASP A 248 3.72 15.95 -9.78
N ASP A 249 4.94 15.61 -10.23
CA ASP A 249 6.03 15.14 -9.37
C ASP A 249 6.42 16.15 -8.30
N GLU A 250 6.51 17.43 -8.62
CA GLU A 250 6.81 18.49 -7.66
C GLU A 250 5.76 18.52 -6.53
N LYS A 251 4.48 18.42 -6.89
CA LYS A 251 3.38 18.40 -5.93
C LYS A 251 3.37 17.13 -5.10
N ILE A 252 3.73 15.98 -5.72
CA ILE A 252 3.89 14.72 -4.99
C ILE A 252 4.99 14.87 -3.93
N VAL A 253 6.16 15.39 -4.30
CA VAL A 253 7.28 15.62 -3.38
C VAL A 253 6.86 16.54 -2.24
N ASN A 254 6.19 17.64 -2.52
CA ASN A 254 5.74 18.59 -1.51
C ASN A 254 4.73 17.93 -0.53
N ASN A 255 3.75 17.21 -1.04
CA ASN A 255 2.75 16.53 -0.21
C ASN A 255 3.38 15.41 0.65
N ILE A 256 4.26 14.60 0.09
CA ILE A 256 4.98 13.55 0.83
C ILE A 256 5.87 14.17 1.90
N SER A 257 6.56 15.25 1.58
CA SER A 257 7.39 15.98 2.56
C SER A 257 6.59 16.46 3.75
N LEU A 258 5.39 17.00 3.51
CA LEU A 258 4.47 17.43 4.57
C LEU A 258 3.94 16.22 5.38
N LEU A 259 3.44 15.19 4.71
CA LEU A 259 2.87 14.00 5.36
C LEU A 259 3.89 13.27 6.22
N PHE A 260 5.09 13.06 5.67
CA PHE A 260 6.11 12.23 6.27
C PHE A 260 7.14 13.03 7.05
N ASN A 261 7.05 14.36 7.05
CA ASN A 261 8.02 15.26 7.68
C ASN A 261 9.47 14.95 7.24
N ILE A 262 9.65 14.84 5.94
CA ILE A 262 10.93 14.66 5.26
C ILE A 262 11.15 15.92 4.42
N THR A 263 12.20 16.68 4.70
CA THR A 263 12.53 17.87 3.90
C THR A 263 13.53 17.45 2.83
N PRO A 264 13.16 17.52 1.54
CA PRO A 264 14.15 17.37 0.48
C PRO A 264 15.22 18.44 0.68
N ARG A 265 16.49 18.03 0.76
CA ARG A 265 17.57 18.98 0.61
C ARG A 265 17.65 19.27 -0.88
N TYR A 266 17.18 20.43 -1.30
CA TYR A 266 17.55 20.94 -2.60
C TYR A 266 19.05 21.23 -2.50
N ASN A 267 19.84 20.42 -3.16
CA ASN A 267 21.23 20.80 -3.45
C ASN A 267 21.13 21.94 -4.46
N ASP A 268 21.44 23.15 -4.00
CA ASP A 268 21.65 24.29 -4.85
C ASP A 268 22.79 24.04 -5.84
#